data_11a5034366d169b2f52a7f7d8e0f04bd
#
_entry.id   11a5034366d169b2f52a7f7d8e0f04bd
#
_cell.length_a   1.000
_cell.length_b   1.000
_cell.length_c   1.000
_cell.angle_alpha   90.00
_cell.angle_beta   90.00
_cell.angle_gamma   90.00
#
_symmetry.space_group_name_H-M   'P 1'
#
loop_
_entity.id
_entity.type
_entity.pdbx_description
1 polymer ?
#
loop_
_entity_poly.entity_id
_entity_poly.type
_entity_poly.pdbx_seq_one_letter_code
_entity_poly.pdbx_strand_id
1 'polypeptide(L)'
;LAGRPVNQTGASADMAAEPRSLSHVVYFVPDAARAEAFYQRLGFVCTDRFTHVGPFLRPAGTQDHHTLFLIQAPPFMTGIEHFTFHLGGPTELMMAGSRFQQKGYQTFWGPGRHQLGSNWFWYFNSPLGCHIEYDADMDQHDDHWQPREALPGADNSQYFLLGYREKWAPGPDNAR
;
A
#
# COMPACT_ATOMS: atom_id res chain seq x y z
N LEU A 1 3.33 -14.81 20.44
CA LEU A 1 4.67 -14.50 19.96
C LEU A 1 5.54 -15.73 20.25
N ALA A 2 5.82 -16.55 19.23
CA ALA A 2 6.87 -17.54 19.35
C ALA A 2 8.16 -16.80 19.67
N GLY A 3 8.72 -17.03 20.86
CA GLY A 3 9.92 -16.36 21.30
C GLY A 3 11.06 -16.60 20.32
N ARG A 4 11.74 -15.55 19.92
CA ARG A 4 12.97 -15.68 19.13
C ARG A 4 13.98 -16.46 19.96
N PRO A 5 14.70 -17.45 19.38
CA PRO A 5 15.76 -18.16 20.09
C PRO A 5 16.81 -17.19 20.64
N VAL A 6 17.27 -17.46 21.86
CA VAL A 6 18.34 -16.67 22.50
C VAL A 6 19.63 -16.85 21.67
N ASN A 7 20.44 -15.80 21.58
CA ASN A 7 21.69 -15.76 20.81
C ASN A 7 21.53 -15.86 19.28
N GLN A 8 20.36 -15.52 18.75
CA GLN A 8 20.17 -15.35 17.31
C GLN A 8 19.96 -13.88 16.95
N THR A 9 20.58 -13.43 15.87
CA THR A 9 20.36 -12.11 15.32
C THR A 9 18.96 -12.01 14.72
N GLY A 10 18.31 -10.85 14.88
CA GLY A 10 16.97 -10.63 14.35
C GLY A 10 16.91 -10.36 12.86
N ALA A 11 18.02 -9.91 12.31
CA ALA A 11 18.18 -9.72 10.86
C ALA A 11 19.35 -10.58 10.41
N SER A 12 19.17 -11.25 9.27
CA SER A 12 20.28 -11.98 8.63
C SER A 12 21.29 -10.98 8.07
N ALA A 13 22.59 -11.31 8.18
CA ALA A 13 23.64 -10.54 7.52
C ALA A 13 23.49 -10.54 5.98
N ASP A 14 22.89 -11.62 5.44
CA ASP A 14 22.67 -11.82 4.01
C ASP A 14 21.29 -11.39 3.54
N MET A 15 20.58 -10.56 4.33
CA MET A 15 19.24 -10.09 3.99
C MET A 15 19.29 -9.22 2.72
N ALA A 16 18.79 -9.76 1.63
CA ALA A 16 18.61 -9.03 0.39
C ALA A 16 17.28 -8.26 0.46
N ALA A 17 17.32 -6.99 0.81
CA ALA A 17 16.13 -6.15 0.81
C ALA A 17 15.72 -5.81 -0.64
N GLU A 18 15.18 -6.79 -1.35
CA GLU A 18 14.79 -6.74 -2.75
C GLU A 18 13.31 -7.13 -2.92
N PRO A 19 12.61 -6.50 -3.88
CA PRO A 19 11.23 -6.87 -4.19
C PRO A 19 11.12 -8.34 -4.61
N ARG A 20 10.09 -9.02 -4.10
CA ARG A 20 9.79 -10.42 -4.42
C ARG A 20 8.67 -10.57 -5.43
N SER A 21 7.75 -9.62 -5.45
CA SER A 21 6.59 -9.60 -6.34
C SER A 21 6.09 -8.18 -6.55
N LEU A 22 5.29 -7.99 -7.60
CA LEU A 22 4.38 -6.87 -7.71
C LEU A 22 3.17 -7.20 -6.81
N SER A 23 2.98 -6.43 -5.75
CA SER A 23 1.95 -6.66 -4.74
C SER A 23 0.59 -6.22 -5.25
N HIS A 24 0.44 -4.94 -5.53
CA HIS A 24 -0.82 -4.36 -5.98
C HIS A 24 -0.62 -3.14 -6.86
N VAL A 25 -1.71 -2.74 -7.51
CA VAL A 25 -1.79 -1.53 -8.34
C VAL A 25 -2.97 -0.69 -7.87
N VAL A 26 -2.81 0.62 -7.88
CA VAL A 26 -3.86 1.58 -7.54
C VAL A 26 -4.18 2.48 -8.72
N TYR A 27 -5.45 2.59 -9.05
CA TYR A 27 -5.94 3.41 -10.15
C TYR A 27 -6.82 4.56 -9.65
N PHE A 28 -6.59 5.73 -10.22
CA PHE A 28 -7.61 6.76 -10.28
C PHE A 28 -8.62 6.43 -11.38
N VAL A 29 -9.89 6.37 -11.02
CA VAL A 29 -11.00 6.08 -11.93
C VAL A 29 -12.11 7.13 -11.80
N PRO A 30 -12.77 7.52 -12.89
CA PRO A 30 -13.83 8.53 -12.82
C PRO A 30 -15.14 7.99 -12.20
N ASP A 31 -15.31 6.67 -12.13
CA ASP A 31 -16.47 5.99 -11.57
C ASP A 31 -16.00 4.69 -10.90
N ALA A 32 -15.78 4.74 -9.59
CA ALA A 32 -15.29 3.59 -8.83
C ALA A 32 -16.31 2.44 -8.78
N ALA A 33 -17.61 2.75 -8.73
CA ALA A 33 -18.64 1.72 -8.69
C ALA A 33 -18.73 0.94 -10.01
N ARG A 34 -18.62 1.64 -11.13
CA ARG A 34 -18.58 1.01 -12.46
C ARG A 34 -17.31 0.18 -12.64
N ALA A 35 -16.17 0.68 -12.20
CA ALA A 35 -14.91 -0.05 -12.24
C ALA A 35 -14.95 -1.30 -11.36
N GLU A 36 -15.45 -1.20 -10.13
CA GLU A 36 -15.67 -2.34 -9.25
C GLU A 36 -16.55 -3.40 -9.90
N ALA A 37 -17.70 -3.02 -10.45
CA ALA A 37 -18.60 -3.94 -11.15
C ALA A 37 -17.94 -4.65 -12.34
N PHE A 38 -16.99 -3.98 -13.01
CA PHE A 38 -16.19 -4.61 -14.07
C PHE A 38 -15.27 -5.69 -13.49
N TYR A 39 -14.50 -5.38 -12.43
CA TYR A 39 -13.59 -6.35 -11.81
C TYR A 39 -14.31 -7.50 -11.13
N GLN A 40 -15.49 -7.28 -10.55
CA GLN A 40 -16.33 -8.35 -9.99
C GLN A 40 -16.70 -9.39 -11.07
N ARG A 41 -16.99 -8.97 -12.30
CA ARG A 41 -17.22 -9.91 -13.43
C ARG A 41 -15.99 -10.71 -13.82
N LEU A 42 -14.79 -10.24 -13.46
CA LEU A 42 -13.53 -10.96 -13.62
C LEU A 42 -13.17 -11.83 -12.42
N GLY A 43 -14.06 -11.94 -11.41
CA GLY A 43 -13.86 -12.77 -10.23
C GLY A 43 -13.13 -12.07 -9.08
N PHE A 44 -13.08 -10.73 -9.08
CA PHE A 44 -12.58 -10.00 -7.91
C PHE A 44 -13.66 -9.84 -6.85
N VAL A 45 -13.22 -9.82 -5.59
CA VAL A 45 -14.07 -9.57 -4.43
C VAL A 45 -13.57 -8.36 -3.67
N CYS A 46 -14.48 -7.60 -3.06
CA CYS A 46 -14.13 -6.49 -2.19
C CYS A 46 -13.63 -7.03 -0.85
N THR A 47 -12.50 -6.53 -0.38
CA THR A 47 -11.94 -6.89 0.92
C THR A 47 -12.23 -5.81 1.95
N ASP A 48 -12.04 -4.55 1.59
CA ASP A 48 -12.36 -3.39 2.42
C ASP A 48 -12.71 -2.19 1.53
N ARG A 49 -13.16 -1.09 2.14
CA ARG A 49 -13.55 0.11 1.39
C ARG A 49 -13.28 1.37 2.19
N PHE A 50 -12.76 2.40 1.52
CA PHE A 50 -12.93 3.78 1.99
C PHE A 50 -14.22 4.38 1.41
N THR A 51 -15.12 4.80 2.29
CA THR A 51 -16.42 5.41 1.91
C THR A 51 -16.19 6.63 1.01
N HIS A 52 -16.90 6.70 -0.11
CA HIS A 52 -16.78 7.75 -1.14
C HIS A 52 -15.42 7.83 -1.87
N VAL A 53 -14.48 6.92 -1.57
CA VAL A 53 -13.22 6.81 -2.28
C VAL A 53 -13.21 5.58 -3.17
N GLY A 54 -13.38 4.38 -2.60
CA GLY A 54 -13.45 3.18 -3.40
C GLY A 54 -13.02 1.90 -2.69
N PRO A 55 -13.12 0.75 -3.39
CA PRO A 55 -12.88 -0.57 -2.84
C PRO A 55 -11.43 -1.02 -3.00
N PHE A 56 -10.95 -1.74 -2.00
CA PHE A 56 -9.82 -2.66 -2.09
C PHE A 56 -10.32 -4.00 -2.62
N LEU A 57 -9.70 -4.52 -3.66
CA LEU A 57 -10.14 -5.71 -4.37
C LEU A 57 -9.02 -6.74 -4.43
N ARG A 58 -9.39 -8.02 -4.36
CA ARG A 58 -8.51 -9.17 -4.63
C ARG A 58 -9.22 -10.18 -5.53
N PRO A 59 -8.52 -11.02 -6.29
CA PRO A 59 -9.13 -12.17 -6.93
C PRO A 59 -9.68 -13.13 -5.86
N ALA A 60 -10.89 -13.64 -6.05
CA ALA A 60 -11.46 -14.66 -5.17
C ALA A 60 -10.52 -15.88 -5.08
N GLY A 61 -10.39 -16.46 -3.89
CA GLY A 61 -9.48 -17.58 -3.63
C GLY A 61 -8.02 -17.19 -3.39
N THR A 62 -7.64 -15.91 -3.51
CA THR A 62 -6.31 -15.42 -3.08
C THR A 62 -6.38 -14.90 -1.64
N GLN A 63 -5.24 -14.75 -0.98
CA GLN A 63 -5.21 -14.41 0.45
C GLN A 63 -4.82 -12.98 0.76
N ASP A 64 -3.97 -12.35 -0.05
CA ASP A 64 -3.54 -10.98 0.21
C ASP A 64 -4.75 -10.04 0.27
N HIS A 65 -4.73 -9.11 1.22
CA HIS A 65 -5.84 -8.16 1.45
C HIS A 65 -6.29 -7.50 0.14
N HIS A 66 -5.37 -7.09 -0.71
CA HIS A 66 -5.72 -6.55 -2.01
C HIS A 66 -4.58 -6.69 -3.02
N THR A 67 -4.95 -6.79 -4.27
CA THR A 67 -4.05 -6.65 -5.42
C THR A 67 -4.43 -5.45 -6.29
N LEU A 68 -5.56 -4.82 -5.97
CA LEU A 68 -6.09 -3.67 -6.69
C LEU A 68 -6.83 -2.75 -5.71
N PHE A 69 -6.55 -1.45 -5.80
CA PHE A 69 -7.37 -0.43 -5.16
C PHE A 69 -7.84 0.59 -6.20
N LEU A 70 -9.12 0.92 -6.17
CA LEU A 70 -9.75 1.88 -7.09
C LEU A 70 -10.07 3.16 -6.33
N ILE A 71 -9.58 4.29 -6.81
CA ILE A 71 -9.82 5.60 -6.19
C ILE A 71 -10.71 6.43 -7.11
N GLN A 72 -11.89 6.79 -6.62
CA GLN A 72 -12.77 7.75 -7.28
C GLN A 72 -12.05 9.08 -7.44
N ALA A 73 -11.90 9.56 -8.65
CA ALA A 73 -11.23 10.81 -8.97
C ALA A 73 -11.94 11.56 -10.11
N PRO A 74 -11.72 12.87 -10.23
CA PRO A 74 -12.25 13.61 -11.38
C PRO A 74 -11.75 13.02 -12.72
N PRO A 75 -12.50 13.16 -13.82
CA PRO A 75 -12.16 12.53 -15.10
C PRO A 75 -10.79 12.92 -15.69
N PHE A 76 -10.22 14.05 -15.28
CA PHE A 76 -8.89 14.48 -15.69
C PHE A 76 -7.76 13.83 -14.89
N MET A 77 -8.06 13.15 -13.78
CA MET A 77 -7.13 12.39 -12.95
C MET A 77 -7.38 10.89 -13.14
N THR A 78 -7.11 10.36 -14.34
CA THR A 78 -7.24 8.93 -14.61
C THR A 78 -5.88 8.30 -14.83
N GLY A 79 -5.73 7.03 -14.45
CA GLY A 79 -4.50 6.29 -14.64
C GLY A 79 -3.97 5.67 -13.35
N ILE A 80 -2.70 5.32 -13.36
CA ILE A 80 -2.04 4.69 -12.20
C ILE A 80 -1.70 5.78 -11.18
N GLU A 81 -2.17 5.60 -9.93
CA GLU A 81 -1.72 6.40 -8.78
C GLU A 81 -0.38 5.88 -8.28
N HIS A 82 -0.30 4.56 -8.04
CA HIS A 82 0.95 3.88 -7.73
C HIS A 82 0.88 2.39 -8.08
N PHE A 83 2.04 1.78 -8.09
CA PHE A 83 2.19 0.33 -8.06
C PHE A 83 3.18 -0.04 -6.97
N THR A 84 2.99 -1.22 -6.39
CA THR A 84 3.61 -1.62 -5.14
C THR A 84 4.42 -2.88 -5.32
N PHE A 85 5.63 -2.86 -4.77
CA PHE A 85 6.50 -4.04 -4.73
C PHE A 85 6.57 -4.58 -3.30
N HIS A 86 6.30 -5.89 -3.19
CA HIS A 86 6.31 -6.60 -1.92
C HIS A 86 7.69 -7.05 -1.51
N LEU A 87 8.05 -6.80 -0.24
CA LEU A 87 9.28 -7.23 0.41
C LEU A 87 8.99 -8.29 1.48
N GLY A 88 10.00 -9.02 1.89
CA GLY A 88 9.85 -10.14 2.80
C GLY A 88 9.50 -9.80 4.24
N GLY A 89 9.47 -8.52 4.60
CA GLY A 89 9.07 -8.07 5.93
C GLY A 89 9.46 -6.62 6.21
N PRO A 90 9.02 -6.08 7.36
CA PRO A 90 9.25 -4.68 7.74
C PRO A 90 10.74 -4.28 7.76
N THR A 91 11.61 -5.17 8.20
CA THR A 91 13.07 -4.90 8.22
C THR A 91 13.61 -4.70 6.80
N GLU A 92 13.22 -5.56 5.85
CA GLU A 92 13.62 -5.43 4.45
C GLU A 92 13.09 -4.14 3.83
N LEU A 93 11.84 -3.78 4.14
CA LEU A 93 11.23 -2.53 3.70
C LEU A 93 12.04 -1.32 4.19
N MET A 94 12.38 -1.28 5.46
CA MET A 94 13.18 -0.19 6.03
C MET A 94 14.58 -0.11 5.43
N MET A 95 15.22 -1.24 5.15
CA MET A 95 16.52 -1.30 4.49
C MET A 95 16.43 -0.82 3.03
N ALA A 96 15.43 -1.28 2.29
CA ALA A 96 15.23 -0.89 0.89
C ALA A 96 14.90 0.60 0.75
N GLY A 97 13.99 1.11 1.58
CA GLY A 97 13.64 2.53 1.60
C GLY A 97 14.82 3.43 2.00
N SER A 98 15.60 3.03 3.02
CA SER A 98 16.81 3.74 3.41
C SER A 98 17.83 3.79 2.27
N ARG A 99 17.96 2.70 1.51
CA ARG A 99 18.83 2.62 0.33
C ARG A 99 18.38 3.57 -0.77
N PHE A 100 17.07 3.72 -0.98
CA PHE A 100 16.52 4.69 -1.93
C PHE A 100 16.83 6.13 -1.51
N GLN A 101 16.65 6.47 -0.24
CA GLN A 101 17.01 7.80 0.27
C GLN A 101 18.51 8.09 0.10
N GLN A 102 19.37 7.13 0.41
CA GLN A 102 20.83 7.28 0.20
C GLN A 102 21.22 7.50 -1.27
N LYS A 103 20.43 6.97 -2.19
CA LYS A 103 20.59 7.20 -3.65
C LYS A 103 19.95 8.51 -4.14
N GLY A 104 19.34 9.31 -3.25
CA GLY A 104 18.74 10.59 -3.57
C GLY A 104 17.28 10.52 -4.05
N TYR A 105 16.63 9.35 -3.99
CA TYR A 105 15.21 9.27 -4.31
C TYR A 105 14.38 9.91 -3.19
N GLN A 106 13.41 10.71 -3.59
CA GLN A 106 12.57 11.42 -2.63
C GLN A 106 11.43 10.56 -2.13
N THR A 107 11.30 10.50 -0.81
CA THR A 107 10.11 9.97 -0.15
C THR A 107 8.90 10.83 -0.50
N PHE A 108 7.84 10.20 -0.95
CA PHE A 108 6.54 10.84 -1.09
C PHE A 108 5.73 10.72 0.21
N TRP A 109 5.64 9.51 0.78
CA TRP A 109 4.87 9.23 1.99
C TRP A 109 5.41 8.00 2.72
N GLY A 110 5.42 8.02 4.05
CA GLY A 110 5.95 6.94 4.88
C GLY A 110 7.41 7.18 5.35
N PRO A 111 8.05 6.17 5.97
CA PRO A 111 7.48 4.86 6.25
C PRO A 111 6.37 4.90 7.31
N GLY A 112 5.45 3.95 7.21
CA GLY A 112 4.32 3.82 8.11
C GLY A 112 3.66 2.45 8.04
N ARG A 113 2.51 2.30 8.70
CA ARG A 113 1.70 1.08 8.65
C ARG A 113 0.24 1.44 8.40
N HIS A 114 -0.36 0.88 7.37
CA HIS A 114 -1.77 1.08 7.04
C HIS A 114 -2.72 0.46 8.07
N GLN A 115 -3.95 0.97 8.16
CA GLN A 115 -5.02 0.33 8.94
C GLN A 115 -5.75 -0.73 8.14
N LEU A 116 -6.20 -0.40 6.92
CA LEU A 116 -6.81 -1.37 6.02
C LEU A 116 -5.70 -2.10 5.25
N GLY A 117 -5.68 -3.43 5.34
CA GLY A 117 -4.61 -4.25 4.82
C GLY A 117 -3.39 -4.37 5.72
N SER A 118 -3.26 -3.52 6.75
CA SER A 118 -2.21 -3.59 7.80
C SER A 118 -0.77 -3.67 7.29
N ASN A 119 -0.53 -3.48 5.98
CA ASN A 119 0.81 -3.54 5.44
C ASN A 119 1.66 -2.34 5.88
N TRP A 120 2.94 -2.59 6.15
CA TRP A 120 3.95 -1.55 6.18
C TRP A 120 4.09 -0.94 4.80
N PHE A 121 4.37 0.37 4.72
CA PHE A 121 4.49 1.09 3.46
C PHE A 121 5.61 2.12 3.46
N TRP A 122 6.16 2.37 2.27
CA TRP A 122 7.04 3.49 2.00
C TRP A 122 6.94 3.89 0.53
N TYR A 123 6.45 5.10 0.27
CA TYR A 123 6.24 5.61 -1.08
C TYR A 123 7.36 6.54 -1.53
N PHE A 124 7.70 6.42 -2.79
CA PHE A 124 8.71 7.25 -3.46
C PHE A 124 8.15 7.84 -4.74
N ASN A 125 8.66 9.04 -5.10
CA ASN A 125 8.41 9.60 -6.41
C ASN A 125 9.10 8.77 -7.49
N SER A 126 8.39 8.52 -8.58
CA SER A 126 8.86 7.71 -9.71
C SER A 126 9.04 8.57 -10.94
N PRO A 127 10.00 8.28 -11.83
CA PRO A 127 10.14 8.95 -13.11
C PRO A 127 8.98 8.63 -14.09
N LEU A 128 8.09 7.72 -13.74
CA LEU A 128 6.96 7.30 -14.59
C LEU A 128 5.72 8.20 -14.46
N GLY A 129 5.77 9.23 -13.60
CA GLY A 129 4.64 10.13 -13.35
C GLY A 129 3.59 9.59 -12.38
N CYS A 130 3.83 8.43 -11.77
CA CYS A 130 3.07 7.86 -10.66
C CYS A 130 4.01 7.60 -9.49
N HIS A 131 3.50 7.16 -8.33
CA HIS A 131 4.34 6.75 -7.22
C HIS A 131 4.73 5.27 -7.31
N ILE A 132 5.80 4.92 -6.62
CA ILE A 132 6.17 3.54 -6.30
C ILE A 132 6.05 3.37 -4.79
N GLU A 133 5.39 2.30 -4.38
CA GLU A 133 5.35 1.87 -3.01
C GLU A 133 6.19 0.60 -2.81
N TYR A 134 6.89 0.52 -1.70
CA TYR A 134 7.35 -0.72 -1.10
C TYR A 134 6.40 -1.08 0.03
N ASP A 135 5.94 -2.32 0.07
CA ASP A 135 5.11 -2.84 1.14
C ASP A 135 5.67 -4.13 1.76
N ALA A 136 5.15 -4.47 2.93
CA ALA A 136 5.44 -5.73 3.62
C ALA A 136 4.37 -6.05 4.67
N ASP A 137 4.23 -7.33 5.00
CA ASP A 137 3.39 -7.78 6.12
C ASP A 137 1.92 -7.37 5.95
N MET A 138 1.38 -7.61 4.75
CA MET A 138 -0.03 -7.38 4.43
C MET A 138 -0.92 -8.42 5.11
N ASP A 139 -2.10 -8.00 5.58
CA ASP A 139 -3.13 -8.90 6.09
C ASP A 139 -3.51 -9.93 5.03
N GLN A 140 -3.81 -11.14 5.50
CA GLN A 140 -4.31 -12.23 4.67
C GLN A 140 -5.72 -12.61 5.09
N HIS A 141 -6.59 -12.79 4.12
CA HIS A 141 -7.99 -13.12 4.28
C HIS A 141 -8.39 -14.29 3.39
N ASP A 142 -9.40 -15.00 3.78
CA ASP A 142 -10.10 -15.97 2.93
C ASP A 142 -11.43 -15.40 2.40
N ASP A 143 -12.19 -16.22 1.69
CA ASP A 143 -13.46 -15.80 1.10
C ASP A 143 -14.61 -15.70 2.10
N HIS A 144 -14.39 -15.97 3.40
CA HIS A 144 -15.35 -15.72 4.49
C HIS A 144 -15.18 -14.34 5.11
N TRP A 145 -14.12 -13.60 4.74
CA TRP A 145 -13.90 -12.25 5.23
C TRP A 145 -15.06 -11.33 4.88
N GLN A 146 -15.49 -10.54 5.86
CA GLN A 146 -16.52 -9.52 5.66
C GLN A 146 -15.85 -8.15 5.48
N PRO A 147 -16.10 -7.46 4.36
CA PRO A 147 -15.50 -6.16 4.08
C PRO A 147 -15.81 -5.14 5.19
N ARG A 148 -14.77 -4.43 5.59
CA ARG A 148 -14.90 -3.27 6.49
C ARG A 148 -15.07 -2.00 5.67
N GLU A 149 -15.77 -1.02 6.26
CA GLU A 149 -15.86 0.33 5.71
C GLU A 149 -15.27 1.34 6.68
N ALA A 150 -14.47 2.26 6.15
CA ALA A 150 -13.88 3.35 6.91
C ALA A 150 -14.04 4.68 6.17
N LEU A 151 -14.16 5.77 6.90
CA LEU A 151 -14.06 7.11 6.31
C LEU A 151 -12.61 7.37 5.88
N PRO A 152 -12.38 8.04 4.73
CA PRO A 152 -11.04 8.43 4.35
C PRO A 152 -10.50 9.50 5.31
N GLY A 153 -9.20 9.45 5.58
CA GLY A 153 -8.52 10.43 6.43
C GLY A 153 -7.31 9.84 7.13
N ALA A 154 -6.52 10.73 7.73
CA ALA A 154 -5.29 10.36 8.43
C ALA A 154 -5.52 9.31 9.52
N ASP A 155 -6.55 9.51 10.34
CA ASP A 155 -6.85 8.64 11.48
C ASP A 155 -7.30 7.22 11.08
N ASN A 156 -7.75 7.04 9.84
CA ASN A 156 -8.25 5.78 9.31
C ASN A 156 -7.35 5.16 8.24
N SER A 157 -6.32 5.88 7.78
CA SER A 157 -5.43 5.40 6.72
C SER A 157 -4.21 4.66 7.26
N GLN A 158 -3.74 5.00 8.45
CA GLN A 158 -2.56 4.37 9.05
C GLN A 158 -2.63 4.28 10.58
N TYR A 159 -1.98 3.27 11.15
CA TYR A 159 -1.74 3.16 12.59
C TYR A 159 -0.67 4.12 13.07
N PHE A 160 0.34 4.35 12.25
CA PHE A 160 1.42 5.31 12.51
C PHE A 160 2.12 5.71 11.22
N LEU A 161 2.79 6.86 11.29
CA LEU A 161 3.64 7.42 10.25
C LEU A 161 4.95 7.88 10.90
N LEU A 162 6.10 7.34 10.46
CA LEU A 162 7.40 7.61 11.08
C LEU A 162 8.13 8.82 10.48
N GLY A 163 7.71 9.25 9.33
CA GLY A 163 8.33 10.39 8.67
C GLY A 163 7.30 11.17 7.88
N TYR A 164 7.63 12.36 7.61
CA TYR A 164 7.08 13.28 6.65
C TYR A 164 5.58 13.45 6.54
N ARG A 165 5.23 14.01 5.57
CA ARG A 165 4.07 14.56 4.97
C ARG A 165 2.88 13.61 5.05
N GLU A 166 1.84 14.05 5.73
CA GLU A 166 0.55 13.41 5.71
C GLU A 166 -0.05 13.47 4.29
N LYS A 167 -0.33 12.32 3.68
CA LYS A 167 -0.89 12.24 2.34
C LYS A 167 -2.23 12.97 2.21
N TRP A 168 -3.01 12.96 3.28
CA TRP A 168 -4.36 13.52 3.34
C TRP A 168 -4.41 14.99 3.75
N ALA A 169 -3.31 15.54 4.24
CA ALA A 169 -3.28 16.94 4.63
C ALA A 169 -3.19 17.84 3.38
N PRO A 170 -4.19 18.67 3.11
CA PRO A 170 -4.07 19.71 2.11
C PRO A 170 -3.07 20.73 2.64
N GLY A 171 -1.88 20.73 2.13
CA GLY A 171 -0.87 21.74 2.45
C GLY A 171 -0.24 22.25 1.18
N PRO A 172 0.21 23.51 1.13
CA PRO A 172 1.03 23.94 0.03
C PRO A 172 2.24 23.03 -0.07
N ASP A 173 2.57 22.62 -1.27
CA ASP A 173 3.82 21.95 -1.58
C ASP A 173 4.96 22.88 -1.20
N ASN A 174 5.42 22.79 0.03
CA ASN A 174 6.72 23.34 0.38
C ASN A 174 7.75 22.37 -0.21
N ALA A 175 7.89 22.42 -1.52
CA ALA A 175 9.07 21.94 -2.19
C ALA A 175 10.25 22.72 -1.60
N ARG A 176 11.00 22.07 -0.74
CA ARG A 176 12.36 22.47 -0.37
C ARG A 176 13.33 21.46 -0.90
#